data_e389bea261d0b2cf9199723a82d610a6
#
_entry.id   e389bea261d0b2cf9199723a82d610a6
#
_cell.length_a   1.000
_cell.length_b   1.000
_cell.length_c   1.000
_cell.angle_alpha   90.00
_cell.angle_beta   90.00
_cell.angle_gamma   90.00
#
_symmetry.space_group_name_H-M   'P 1'
#
loop_
_entity.id
_entity.type
_entity.pdbx_description
1 polymer ?
#
loop_
_entity_poly.entity_id
_entity_poly.type
_entity_poly.pdbx_seq_one_letter_code
_entity_poly.pdbx_strand_id
1 'polypeptide(L)'
;KEVLEALRKISDDKLLILDNNVPMLDRNVAAVYQDFKMDIYEALHEGLEMLQRYSKLLLVYPRKTLYPYPLDILNGFQKFCSDFNFSFEILEEIYPDMELRAKDAYIIIEEMDLVNLVKQTRDKQFVLGQDIGIISYNDTPLKDLLGITVISTDFQVMGETAAYMILKKKKETVKNVF
;
A
#
# COMPACT_ATOMS: atom_id res chain seq x y z
N LYS A 1 -16.90 -16.48 -0.23
CA LYS A 1 -18.12 -17.12 -0.82
C LYS A 1 -19.36 -16.25 -0.61
N GLU A 2 -19.68 -15.89 0.61
CA GLU A 2 -20.92 -15.12 0.96
C GLU A 2 -20.99 -13.76 0.27
N VAL A 3 -19.86 -13.01 0.19
CA VAL A 3 -19.81 -11.71 -0.50
C VAL A 3 -20.17 -11.85 -1.99
N LEU A 4 -19.63 -12.85 -2.69
CA LEU A 4 -19.94 -13.08 -4.10
C LEU A 4 -21.43 -13.44 -4.32
N GLU A 5 -22.01 -14.20 -3.41
CA GLU A 5 -23.44 -14.52 -3.47
C GLU A 5 -24.32 -13.28 -3.24
N ALA A 6 -23.90 -12.39 -2.34
CA ALA A 6 -24.60 -11.12 -2.14
C ALA A 6 -24.49 -10.21 -3.37
N LEU A 7 -23.29 -10.07 -3.95
CA LEU A 7 -23.07 -9.26 -5.15
C LEU A 7 -23.86 -9.77 -6.35
N ARG A 8 -24.01 -11.09 -6.50
CA ARG A 8 -24.80 -11.70 -7.60
C ARG A 8 -26.28 -11.36 -7.55
N LYS A 9 -26.82 -10.96 -6.40
CA LYS A 9 -28.24 -10.54 -6.25
C LYS A 9 -28.49 -9.10 -6.70
N ILE A 10 -27.44 -8.31 -6.87
CA ILE A 10 -27.54 -6.92 -7.31
C ILE A 10 -27.49 -6.89 -8.84
N SER A 11 -28.37 -6.12 -9.48
CA SER A 11 -28.35 -5.96 -10.94
C SER A 11 -27.13 -5.16 -11.40
N ASP A 12 -26.59 -5.48 -12.59
CA ASP A 12 -25.34 -4.91 -13.14
C ASP A 12 -25.39 -3.39 -13.32
N ASP A 13 -26.57 -2.83 -13.52
CA ASP A 13 -26.79 -1.39 -13.66
C ASP A 13 -26.77 -0.62 -12.34
N LYS A 14 -26.78 -1.36 -11.22
CA LYS A 14 -26.77 -0.81 -9.85
C LYS A 14 -25.51 -1.20 -9.06
N LEU A 15 -24.58 -1.91 -9.71
CA LEU A 15 -23.37 -2.40 -9.06
C LEU A 15 -22.14 -1.70 -9.64
N LEU A 16 -21.37 -1.07 -8.77
CA LEU A 16 -20.04 -0.59 -9.04
C LEU A 16 -19.12 -1.08 -7.92
N ILE A 17 -17.97 -1.62 -8.28
CA ILE A 17 -16.99 -2.16 -7.35
C ILE A 17 -15.85 -1.17 -7.21
N LEU A 18 -15.43 -0.91 -5.97
CA LEU A 18 -14.31 -0.04 -5.67
C LEU A 18 -13.19 -0.80 -4.98
N ASP A 19 -11.98 -0.30 -5.15
CA ASP A 19 -10.78 -0.71 -4.45
C ASP A 19 -10.21 -2.05 -4.95
N ASN A 20 -10.96 -3.12 -4.86
CA ASN A 20 -10.52 -4.45 -5.28
C ASN A 20 -11.19 -4.87 -6.59
N ASN A 21 -10.40 -5.39 -7.52
CA ASN A 21 -10.96 -6.08 -8.66
C ASN A 21 -11.51 -7.46 -8.23
N VAL A 22 -12.72 -7.82 -8.69
CA VAL A 22 -13.37 -9.09 -8.36
C VAL A 22 -13.61 -9.92 -9.64
N PRO A 23 -12.54 -10.48 -10.23
CA PRO A 23 -12.65 -11.24 -11.49
C PRO A 23 -13.61 -12.45 -11.40
N MET A 24 -13.74 -13.02 -10.21
CA MET A 24 -14.63 -14.18 -9.94
C MET A 24 -16.12 -13.85 -10.02
N LEU A 25 -16.49 -12.57 -10.18
CA LEU A 25 -17.89 -12.19 -10.34
C LEU A 25 -18.43 -12.60 -11.70
N ASP A 26 -17.57 -12.75 -12.71
CA ASP A 26 -17.89 -13.18 -14.10
C ASP A 26 -19.07 -12.41 -14.69
N ARG A 27 -19.07 -11.08 -14.51
CA ARG A 27 -20.13 -10.17 -14.95
C ARG A 27 -19.51 -8.87 -15.44
N ASN A 28 -20.15 -8.23 -16.39
CA ASN A 28 -19.74 -6.91 -16.89
C ASN A 28 -20.30 -5.79 -16.00
N VAL A 29 -19.64 -5.57 -14.88
CA VAL A 29 -19.96 -4.51 -13.92
C VAL A 29 -18.89 -3.40 -13.95
N ALA A 30 -19.29 -2.20 -13.56
CA ALA A 30 -18.36 -1.09 -13.40
C ALA A 30 -17.41 -1.35 -12.22
N ALA A 31 -16.13 -1.06 -12.40
CA ALA A 31 -15.15 -1.16 -11.32
C ALA A 31 -14.08 -0.08 -11.43
N VAL A 32 -13.68 0.49 -10.28
CA VAL A 32 -12.48 1.32 -10.14
C VAL A 32 -11.59 0.64 -9.11
N TYR A 33 -10.44 0.12 -9.53
CA TYR A 33 -9.62 -0.77 -8.71
C TYR A 33 -8.19 -0.25 -8.54
N GLN A 34 -7.53 -0.69 -7.47
CA GLN A 34 -6.10 -0.53 -7.24
C GLN A 34 -5.33 -1.73 -7.82
N ASP A 35 -4.22 -1.46 -8.50
CA ASP A 35 -3.26 -2.50 -8.88
C ASP A 35 -2.15 -2.56 -7.83
N PHE A 36 -2.46 -3.11 -6.67
CA PHE A 36 -1.57 -3.14 -5.51
C PHE A 36 -0.15 -3.61 -5.83
N LYS A 37 0.01 -4.47 -6.82
CA LYS A 37 1.33 -4.95 -7.24
C LYS A 37 2.11 -3.89 -7.99
N MET A 38 1.46 -3.25 -8.96
CA MET A 38 2.12 -2.22 -9.76
C MET A 38 2.23 -0.92 -8.98
N ASP A 39 1.25 -0.58 -8.15
CA ASP A 39 1.25 0.66 -7.39
C ASP A 39 2.45 0.73 -6.43
N ILE A 40 2.73 -0.33 -5.65
CA ILE A 40 3.94 -0.35 -4.81
C ILE A 40 5.22 -0.38 -5.64
N TYR A 41 5.24 -1.13 -6.75
CA TYR A 41 6.43 -1.21 -7.61
C TYR A 41 6.76 0.16 -8.20
N GLU A 42 5.78 0.85 -8.76
CA GLU A 42 5.94 2.15 -9.39
C GLU A 42 6.29 3.23 -8.36
N ALA A 43 5.64 3.24 -7.19
CA ALA A 43 5.96 4.17 -6.10
C ALA A 43 7.41 4.02 -5.60
N LEU A 44 7.88 2.79 -5.41
CA LEU A 44 9.27 2.54 -5.02
C LEU A 44 10.25 2.90 -6.14
N HIS A 45 9.85 2.71 -7.40
CA HIS A 45 10.65 3.11 -8.55
C HIS A 45 10.79 4.64 -8.66
N GLU A 46 9.72 5.38 -8.42
CA GLU A 46 9.79 6.86 -8.35
C GLU A 46 10.71 7.33 -7.23
N GLY A 47 10.73 6.62 -6.10
CA GLY A 47 11.62 6.87 -4.97
C GLY A 47 13.02 6.27 -5.08
N LEU A 48 13.42 5.70 -6.23
CA LEU A 48 14.63 4.89 -6.35
C LEU A 48 15.91 5.63 -5.90
N GLU A 49 16.08 6.88 -6.29
CA GLU A 49 17.26 7.69 -5.90
C GLU A 49 17.36 7.87 -4.38
N MET A 50 16.22 8.01 -3.70
CA MET A 50 16.20 8.11 -2.23
C MET A 50 16.52 6.75 -1.60
N LEU A 51 15.99 5.66 -2.17
CA LEU A 51 16.17 4.31 -1.65
C LEU A 51 17.60 3.80 -1.79
N GLN A 52 18.33 4.21 -2.82
CA GLN A 52 19.74 3.85 -3.03
C GLN A 52 20.69 4.26 -1.89
N ARG A 53 20.25 5.14 -0.98
CA ARG A 53 21.00 5.53 0.21
C ARG A 53 20.97 4.48 1.32
N TYR A 54 20.09 3.51 1.21
CA TYR A 54 19.86 2.47 2.20
C TYR A 54 20.41 1.12 1.73
N SER A 55 20.86 0.32 2.68
CA SER A 55 21.49 -0.97 2.40
C SER A 55 20.48 -2.11 2.30
N LYS A 56 19.32 -1.95 2.96
CA LYS A 56 18.28 -2.97 3.05
C LYS A 56 16.89 -2.33 3.10
N LEU A 57 15.94 -2.95 2.41
CA LEU A 57 14.53 -2.57 2.46
C LEU A 57 13.75 -3.60 3.29
N LEU A 58 12.92 -3.14 4.21
CA LEU A 58 12.10 -3.98 5.07
C LEU A 58 10.63 -3.64 4.85
N LEU A 59 9.85 -4.61 4.37
CA LEU A 59 8.41 -4.47 4.29
C LEU A 59 7.77 -5.01 5.57
N VAL A 60 7.09 -4.14 6.31
CA VAL A 60 6.29 -4.55 7.46
C VAL A 60 4.88 -4.89 6.94
N TYR A 61 4.65 -6.20 6.79
CA TYR A 61 3.44 -6.76 6.19
C TYR A 61 2.68 -7.61 7.22
N PRO A 62 1.65 -7.06 7.87
CA PRO A 62 0.88 -7.77 8.89
C PRO A 62 0.11 -8.95 8.28
N ARG A 63 0.32 -10.17 8.80
CA ARG A 63 -0.35 -11.39 8.32
C ARG A 63 -1.59 -11.75 9.13
N LYS A 64 -1.61 -11.36 10.40
CA LYS A 64 -2.67 -11.74 11.36
C LYS A 64 -3.60 -10.56 11.61
N THR A 65 -4.28 -10.09 10.58
CA THR A 65 -5.27 -9.00 10.67
C THR A 65 -6.67 -9.54 10.41
N LEU A 66 -7.68 -8.84 10.95
CA LEU A 66 -9.09 -9.19 10.70
C LEU A 66 -9.44 -9.10 9.20
N TYR A 67 -8.83 -8.13 8.52
CA TYR A 67 -8.96 -7.92 7.07
C TYR A 67 -7.56 -8.04 6.45
N PRO A 68 -7.22 -9.20 5.85
CA PRO A 68 -5.90 -9.42 5.27
C PRO A 68 -5.59 -8.41 4.16
N TYR A 69 -4.38 -7.87 4.18
CA TYR A 69 -3.88 -7.02 3.11
C TYR A 69 -3.69 -7.82 1.81
N PRO A 70 -3.82 -7.19 0.63
CA PRO A 70 -3.59 -7.84 -0.65
C PRO A 70 -2.16 -8.40 -0.76
N LEU A 71 -2.04 -9.70 -1.08
CA LEU A 71 -0.73 -10.34 -1.32
C LEU A 71 0.05 -9.69 -2.46
N ASP A 72 -0.62 -8.96 -3.33
CA ASP A 72 -0.02 -8.25 -4.44
C ASP A 72 0.92 -7.12 -3.99
N ILE A 73 0.70 -6.53 -2.81
CA ILE A 73 1.67 -5.61 -2.19
C ILE A 73 3.02 -6.31 -1.97
N LEU A 74 2.98 -7.52 -1.39
CA LEU A 74 4.19 -8.33 -1.17
C LEU A 74 4.87 -8.69 -2.49
N ASN A 75 4.09 -9.13 -3.47
CA ASN A 75 4.59 -9.53 -4.80
C ASN A 75 5.25 -8.34 -5.53
N GLY A 76 4.65 -7.15 -5.46
CA GLY A 76 5.20 -5.94 -6.08
C GLY A 76 6.49 -5.48 -5.41
N PHE A 77 6.54 -5.49 -4.08
CA PHE A 77 7.73 -5.18 -3.31
C PHE A 77 8.91 -6.12 -3.64
N GLN A 78 8.65 -7.44 -3.61
CA GLN A 78 9.68 -8.44 -3.93
C GLN A 78 10.19 -8.31 -5.36
N LYS A 79 9.28 -8.05 -6.30
CA LYS A 79 9.66 -7.80 -7.70
C LYS A 79 10.58 -6.58 -7.83
N PHE A 80 10.22 -5.46 -7.19
CA PHE A 80 11.05 -4.25 -7.17
C PHE A 80 12.45 -4.54 -6.61
N CYS A 81 12.53 -5.18 -5.44
CA CYS A 81 13.81 -5.50 -4.82
C CYS A 81 14.68 -6.40 -5.70
N SER A 82 14.06 -7.36 -6.39
CA SER A 82 14.75 -8.26 -7.33
C SER A 82 15.28 -7.50 -8.55
N ASP A 83 14.45 -6.65 -9.16
CA ASP A 83 14.81 -5.93 -10.40
C ASP A 83 15.93 -4.90 -10.15
N PHE A 84 15.97 -4.30 -8.97
CA PHE A 84 16.96 -3.27 -8.59
C PHE A 84 18.05 -3.77 -7.65
N ASN A 85 18.14 -5.08 -7.40
CA ASN A 85 19.16 -5.74 -6.57
C ASN A 85 19.24 -5.21 -5.13
N PHE A 86 18.12 -4.85 -4.53
CA PHE A 86 18.06 -4.53 -3.11
C PHE A 86 18.06 -5.79 -2.25
N SER A 87 18.87 -5.77 -1.17
CA SER A 87 18.67 -6.69 -0.06
C SER A 87 17.34 -6.36 0.63
N PHE A 88 16.54 -7.35 0.97
CA PHE A 88 15.25 -7.08 1.60
C PHE A 88 14.85 -8.12 2.65
N GLU A 89 13.92 -7.74 3.49
CA GLU A 89 13.30 -8.61 4.49
C GLU A 89 11.81 -8.28 4.62
N ILE A 90 11.00 -9.29 5.02
CA ILE A 90 9.58 -9.13 5.31
C ILE A 90 9.39 -9.36 6.80
N LEU A 91 8.86 -8.35 7.49
CA LEU A 91 8.51 -8.41 8.91
C LEU A 91 6.99 -8.52 9.06
N GLU A 92 6.50 -9.15 10.13
CA GLU A 92 5.08 -9.19 10.44
C GLU A 92 4.63 -7.94 11.23
N GLU A 93 5.50 -7.38 12.07
CA GLU A 93 5.24 -6.23 12.93
C GLU A 93 6.54 -5.55 13.37
N ILE A 94 6.43 -4.33 13.87
CA ILE A 94 7.49 -3.66 14.63
C ILE A 94 7.28 -3.91 16.12
N TYR A 95 7.98 -4.90 16.66
CA TYR A 95 7.89 -5.24 18.08
C TYR A 95 8.78 -4.35 18.96
N PRO A 96 8.48 -4.23 20.27
CA PRO A 96 9.31 -3.47 21.22
C PRO A 96 10.76 -3.97 21.25
N ASP A 97 11.69 -3.04 21.40
CA ASP A 97 13.13 -3.32 21.50
C ASP A 97 13.75 -4.06 20.29
N MET A 98 13.13 -3.97 19.13
CA MET A 98 13.67 -4.53 17.91
C MET A 98 15.06 -3.95 17.61
N GLU A 99 15.99 -4.77 17.12
CA GLU A 99 17.30 -4.30 16.66
C GLU A 99 17.14 -3.49 15.37
N LEU A 100 17.29 -2.17 15.47
CA LEU A 100 17.34 -1.28 14.30
C LEU A 100 18.78 -1.13 13.83
N ARG A 101 18.98 -1.12 12.52
CA ARG A 101 20.31 -0.94 11.92
C ARG A 101 20.32 0.31 11.06
N ALA A 102 21.38 1.10 11.19
CA ALA A 102 21.56 2.26 10.31
C ALA A 102 21.61 1.81 8.85
N LYS A 103 21.02 2.63 7.98
CA LYS A 103 20.85 2.37 6.54
C LYS A 103 19.84 1.28 6.19
N ASP A 104 18.93 0.94 7.11
CA ASP A 104 17.72 0.22 6.79
C ASP A 104 16.57 1.19 6.43
N ALA A 105 15.76 0.84 5.45
CA ALA A 105 14.54 1.57 5.10
C ALA A 105 13.32 0.68 5.24
N TYR A 106 12.31 1.18 5.94
CA TYR A 106 11.09 0.45 6.30
C TYR A 106 9.91 0.95 5.46
N ILE A 107 9.20 0.03 4.83
CA ILE A 107 7.93 0.27 4.16
C ILE A 107 6.84 -0.27 5.09
N ILE A 108 5.96 0.60 5.59
CA ILE A 108 5.05 0.30 6.70
C ILE A 108 3.60 0.47 6.25
N ILE A 109 2.79 -0.56 6.50
CA ILE A 109 1.37 -0.57 6.16
C ILE A 109 0.53 -0.06 7.33
N GLU A 110 0.77 -0.57 8.54
CA GLU A 110 -0.02 -0.27 9.74
C GLU A 110 0.51 0.97 10.49
N GLU A 111 -0.41 1.81 10.96
CA GLU A 111 -0.05 3.04 11.68
C GLU A 111 0.61 2.76 13.04
N MET A 112 0.22 1.69 13.72
CA MET A 112 0.85 1.31 14.98
C MET A 112 2.30 0.87 14.82
N ASP A 113 2.64 0.20 13.72
CA ASP A 113 4.02 -0.14 13.40
C ASP A 113 4.85 1.10 13.10
N LEU A 114 4.26 2.08 12.39
CA LEU A 114 4.91 3.38 12.17
C LEU A 114 5.23 4.07 13.50
N VAL A 115 4.25 4.15 14.41
CA VAL A 115 4.44 4.76 15.73
C VAL A 115 5.54 4.04 16.51
N ASN A 116 5.53 2.71 16.52
CA ASN A 116 6.53 1.90 17.22
C ASN A 116 7.94 2.11 16.64
N LEU A 117 8.07 2.15 15.31
CA LEU A 117 9.36 2.40 14.66
C LEU A 117 9.89 3.80 14.96
N VAL A 118 9.04 4.83 14.84
CA VAL A 118 9.44 6.23 15.11
C VAL A 118 9.91 6.40 16.56
N LYS A 119 9.20 5.79 17.55
CA LYS A 119 9.62 5.82 18.96
C LYS A 119 10.97 5.17 19.14
N GLN A 120 11.16 3.95 18.65
CA GLN A 120 12.43 3.22 18.79
C GLN A 120 13.58 3.92 18.08
N THR A 121 13.33 4.54 16.92
CA THR A 121 14.32 5.34 16.19
C THR A 121 14.82 6.51 17.05
N ARG A 122 13.89 7.21 17.73
CA ARG A 122 14.22 8.31 18.65
C ARG A 122 14.98 7.83 19.88
N ASP A 123 14.52 6.75 20.52
CA ASP A 123 15.13 6.20 21.73
C ASP A 123 16.56 5.74 21.48
N LYS A 124 16.83 5.22 20.27
CA LYS A 124 18.17 4.81 19.82
C LYS A 124 19.00 5.93 19.18
N GLN A 125 18.49 7.17 19.18
CA GLN A 125 19.14 8.37 18.65
C GLN A 125 19.47 8.30 17.15
N PHE A 126 18.76 7.50 16.36
CA PHE A 126 18.84 7.53 14.91
C PHE A 126 18.09 8.72 14.31
N VAL A 127 18.61 9.23 13.20
CA VAL A 127 18.01 10.34 12.46
C VAL A 127 17.15 9.78 11.32
N LEU A 128 15.84 10.10 11.34
CA LEU A 128 14.93 9.73 10.27
C LEU A 128 15.35 10.38 8.94
N GLY A 129 15.26 9.62 7.86
CA GLY A 129 15.67 10.06 6.52
C GLY A 129 17.19 10.02 6.28
N GLN A 130 18.01 9.82 7.32
CA GLN A 130 19.47 9.68 7.20
C GLN A 130 19.96 8.30 7.63
N ASP A 131 19.65 7.90 8.86
CA ASP A 131 20.03 6.60 9.40
C ASP A 131 18.96 5.56 9.12
N ILE A 132 17.70 5.90 9.34
CA ILE A 132 16.54 5.05 9.11
C ILE A 132 15.61 5.72 8.09
N GLY A 133 15.32 5.00 6.98
CA GLY A 133 14.31 5.39 6.01
C GLY A 133 12.92 4.91 6.44
N ILE A 134 11.91 5.72 6.18
CA ILE A 134 10.50 5.33 6.40
C ILE A 134 9.67 5.76 5.20
N ILE A 135 8.92 4.80 4.65
CA ILE A 135 7.82 5.00 3.72
C ILE A 135 6.58 4.39 4.36
N SER A 136 5.46 5.10 4.41
CA SER A 136 4.23 4.61 5.01
C SER A 136 3.08 4.61 4.03
N TYR A 137 2.15 3.65 4.17
CA TYR A 137 0.95 3.62 3.36
C TYR A 137 -0.09 4.63 3.85
N ASN A 138 -0.79 5.22 2.89
CA ASN A 138 -1.86 6.21 3.05
C ASN A 138 -1.40 7.52 3.70
N ASP A 139 -1.71 8.61 3.04
CA ASP A 139 -1.43 9.95 3.55
C ASP A 139 -2.33 10.30 4.74
N THR A 140 -1.73 10.94 5.73
CA THR A 140 -2.45 11.51 6.88
C THR A 140 -1.77 12.81 7.32
N PRO A 141 -2.52 13.79 7.89
CA PRO A 141 -1.92 15.03 8.39
C PRO A 141 -0.78 14.83 9.39
N LEU A 142 -0.79 13.71 10.13
CA LEU A 142 0.29 13.38 11.07
C LEU A 142 1.57 12.97 10.32
N LYS A 143 1.47 12.24 9.24
CA LYS A 143 2.61 11.81 8.44
C LYS A 143 3.25 13.00 7.72
N ASP A 144 2.41 13.90 7.19
CA ASP A 144 2.87 15.15 6.59
C ASP A 144 3.62 16.01 7.63
N LEU A 145 3.04 16.20 8.82
CA LEU A 145 3.68 16.93 9.92
C LEU A 145 5.05 16.32 10.33
N LEU A 146 5.20 15.02 10.25
CA LEU A 146 6.44 14.30 10.58
C LEU A 146 7.42 14.23 9.40
N GLY A 147 7.05 14.70 8.22
CA GLY A 147 7.86 14.62 7.01
C GLY A 147 8.10 13.18 6.53
N ILE A 148 7.11 12.29 6.73
CA ILE A 148 7.21 10.89 6.34
C ILE A 148 6.74 10.76 4.88
N THR A 149 7.58 10.14 4.06
CA THR A 149 7.22 9.77 2.68
C THR A 149 6.08 8.75 2.68
N VAL A 150 5.09 8.93 1.82
CA VAL A 150 3.93 8.05 1.76
C VAL A 150 3.75 7.42 0.37
N ILE A 151 3.16 6.23 0.35
CA ILE A 151 2.51 5.63 -0.82
C ILE A 151 1.01 5.78 -0.56
N SER A 152 0.33 6.58 -1.36
CA SER A 152 -1.08 6.90 -1.10
C SER A 152 -1.92 6.75 -2.35
N THR A 153 -3.05 6.07 -2.21
CA THR A 153 -4.08 6.01 -3.24
C THR A 153 -4.83 7.33 -3.32
N ASP A 154 -5.06 7.85 -4.51
CA ASP A 154 -5.94 8.99 -4.71
C ASP A 154 -7.41 8.56 -4.60
N PHE A 155 -7.90 8.53 -3.35
CA PHE A 155 -9.30 8.20 -3.06
C PHE A 155 -10.30 9.23 -3.59
N GLN A 156 -9.87 10.48 -3.79
CA GLN A 156 -10.73 11.51 -4.38
C GLN A 156 -10.98 11.17 -5.85
N VAL A 157 -9.92 10.92 -6.63
CA VAL A 157 -10.05 10.51 -8.04
C VAL A 157 -10.84 9.22 -8.16
N MET A 158 -10.64 8.25 -7.26
CA MET A 158 -11.44 7.02 -7.22
C MET A 158 -12.93 7.32 -7.09
N GLY A 159 -13.31 8.18 -6.14
CA GLY A 159 -14.68 8.58 -5.89
C GLY A 159 -15.31 9.36 -7.06
N GLU A 160 -14.58 10.31 -7.64
CA GLU A 160 -15.01 11.09 -8.79
C GLU A 160 -15.22 10.20 -10.03
N THR A 161 -14.28 9.28 -10.29
CA THR A 161 -14.38 8.30 -11.38
C THR A 161 -15.59 7.41 -11.20
N ALA A 162 -15.80 6.88 -9.99
CA ALA A 162 -16.95 6.06 -9.67
C ALA A 162 -18.30 6.79 -9.88
N ALA A 163 -18.38 8.02 -9.39
CA ALA A 163 -19.57 8.86 -9.57
C ALA A 163 -19.83 9.14 -11.06
N TYR A 164 -18.81 9.48 -11.82
CA TYR A 164 -18.92 9.67 -13.27
C TYR A 164 -19.41 8.42 -13.98
N MET A 165 -18.87 7.24 -13.63
CA MET A 165 -19.27 5.97 -14.24
C MET A 165 -20.74 5.65 -13.96
N ILE A 166 -21.21 5.87 -12.74
CA ILE A 166 -22.63 5.67 -12.36
C ILE A 166 -23.53 6.62 -13.15
N LEU A 167 -23.22 7.91 -13.16
CA LEU A 167 -24.01 8.93 -13.85
C LEU A 167 -24.09 8.70 -15.36
N LYS A 168 -23.01 8.23 -15.97
CA LYS A 168 -22.92 7.94 -17.40
C LYS A 168 -23.29 6.50 -17.77
N LYS A 169 -23.68 5.69 -16.79
CA LYS A 169 -24.01 4.25 -16.96
C LYS A 169 -22.91 3.47 -17.67
N LYS A 170 -21.65 3.82 -17.39
CA LYS A 170 -20.48 3.12 -17.96
C LYS A 170 -20.29 1.80 -17.22
N LYS A 171 -19.92 0.76 -17.99
CA LYS A 171 -19.62 -0.59 -17.47
C LYS A 171 -18.21 -0.99 -17.90
N GLU A 172 -17.24 -0.26 -17.42
CA GLU A 172 -15.83 -0.50 -17.70
C GLU A 172 -15.05 -0.71 -16.40
N THR A 173 -13.88 -1.33 -16.49
CA THR A 173 -12.96 -1.52 -15.37
C THR A 173 -11.81 -0.53 -15.55
N VAL A 174 -11.63 0.36 -14.58
CA VAL A 174 -10.63 1.44 -14.61
C VAL A 174 -9.65 1.26 -13.47
N LYS A 175 -8.33 1.27 -13.79
CA LYS A 175 -7.29 1.35 -12.76
C LYS A 175 -7.31 2.75 -12.15
N ASN A 176 -7.31 2.84 -10.82
CA ASN A 176 -7.14 4.11 -10.10
C ASN A 176 -5.67 4.54 -10.10
N VAL A 177 -5.44 5.80 -9.90
CA VAL A 177 -4.09 6.35 -9.66
C VAL A 177 -3.70 6.24 -8.18
N PHE A 178 -2.43 6.10 -7.89
CA PHE A 178 -1.87 6.07 -6.54
C PHE A 178 -1.07 7.36 -6.29
#